data_b039673c5e77dd7793cba065eda3bf18
#
_entry.id   b039673c5e77dd7793cba065eda3bf18
#
_cell.length_a   1.000
_cell.length_b   1.000
_cell.length_c   1.000
_cell.angle_alpha   90.00
_cell.angle_beta   90.00
_cell.angle_gamma   90.00
#
_symmetry.space_group_name_H-M   'P 1'
#
loop_
_entity.id
_entity.type
_entity.pdbx_description
1 polymer ?
#
loop_
_entity_poly.entity_id
_entity_poly.type
_entity_poly.pdbx_seq_one_letter_code
_entity_poly.pdbx_strand_id
1 'polypeptide(L)'
;MKTFRNIAIVVLLFVVLIVGSSSIVITYENEYTLIRQFGKVDHVITESGITFKVPFIQSADKLPKATMLYDMNASDVITSDKKTMICDCYVLWQITDALTFAQTLNMSLGNAENRIDTVVYNATKNVISSKTQEAVIS
;
A
#
# COMPACT_ATOMS: atom_id res chain seq x y z
N MET A 1 -10.76 41.10 34.41
CA MET A 1 -9.41 40.74 33.92
C MET A 1 -8.93 39.35 34.36
N LYS A 2 -9.14 38.94 35.61
CA LYS A 2 -8.70 37.58 36.09
C LYS A 2 -9.47 36.45 35.41
N THR A 3 -10.77 36.59 35.19
CA THR A 3 -11.63 35.57 34.54
C THR A 3 -11.25 35.35 33.07
N PHE A 4 -10.95 36.40 32.32
CA PHE A 4 -10.51 36.29 30.91
C PHE A 4 -9.16 35.58 30.80
N ARG A 5 -8.23 35.87 31.74
CA ARG A 5 -6.93 35.18 31.80
C ARG A 5 -7.08 33.69 32.13
N ASN A 6 -7.99 33.33 33.02
CA ASN A 6 -8.25 31.94 33.38
C ASN A 6 -8.90 31.18 32.22
N ILE A 7 -9.84 31.78 31.49
CA ILE A 7 -10.46 31.22 30.30
C ILE A 7 -9.38 31.01 29.20
N ALA A 8 -8.53 32.00 28.98
CA ALA A 8 -7.44 31.89 28.01
C ALA A 8 -6.46 30.74 28.34
N ILE A 9 -6.14 30.55 29.62
CA ILE A 9 -5.29 29.46 30.08
C ILE A 9 -5.96 28.10 29.86
N VAL A 10 -7.25 27.96 30.16
CA VAL A 10 -8.01 26.72 29.95
C VAL A 10 -8.10 26.38 28.47
N VAL A 11 -8.36 27.35 27.60
CA VAL A 11 -8.38 27.17 26.15
C VAL A 11 -7.00 26.75 25.63
N LEU A 12 -5.93 27.42 26.08
CA LEU A 12 -4.56 27.07 25.71
C LEU A 12 -4.23 25.63 26.11
N LEU A 13 -4.59 25.24 27.34
CA LEU A 13 -4.34 23.90 27.87
C LEU A 13 -5.11 22.85 27.09
N PHE A 14 -6.35 23.15 26.70
CA PHE A 14 -7.18 22.27 25.85
C PHE A 14 -6.61 22.10 24.44
N VAL A 15 -6.10 23.18 23.83
CA VAL A 15 -5.44 23.15 22.52
C VAL A 15 -4.17 22.30 22.59
N VAL A 16 -3.34 22.48 23.62
CA VAL A 16 -2.11 21.68 23.81
C VAL A 16 -2.44 20.20 23.99
N LEU A 17 -3.52 19.86 24.66
CA LEU A 17 -3.97 18.49 24.86
C LEU A 17 -4.43 17.84 23.55
N ILE A 18 -5.19 18.57 22.73
CA ILE A 18 -5.62 18.10 21.39
C ILE A 18 -4.41 17.88 20.47
N VAL A 19 -3.51 18.86 20.41
CA VAL A 19 -2.28 18.78 19.60
C VAL A 19 -1.41 17.61 20.04
N GLY A 20 -1.23 17.41 21.34
CA GLY A 20 -0.45 16.30 21.91
C GLY A 20 -1.04 14.94 21.54
N SER A 21 -2.36 14.78 21.66
CA SER A 21 -3.01 13.51 21.31
C SER A 21 -2.99 13.21 19.81
N SER A 22 -3.03 14.23 18.96
CA SER A 22 -2.96 14.08 17.50
C SER A 22 -1.55 13.85 16.97
N SER A 23 -0.53 14.00 17.82
CA SER A 23 0.88 13.82 17.45
C SER A 23 1.34 12.37 17.51
N ILE A 24 0.61 11.50 18.19
CA ILE A 24 1.00 10.11 18.41
C ILE A 24 0.63 9.26 17.20
N VAL A 25 1.62 8.54 16.67
CA VAL A 25 1.45 7.55 15.60
C VAL A 25 1.94 6.20 16.11
N ILE A 26 1.06 5.20 16.06
CA ILE A 26 1.37 3.83 16.44
C ILE A 26 1.57 3.02 15.16
N THR A 27 2.75 2.41 15.02
CA THR A 27 3.08 1.49 13.93
C THR A 27 3.08 0.07 14.46
N TYR A 28 2.34 -0.83 13.81
CA TYR A 28 2.31 -2.25 14.12
C TYR A 28 3.37 -3.02 13.32
N GLU A 29 3.72 -4.23 13.75
CA GLU A 29 4.75 -5.07 13.10
C GLU A 29 4.41 -5.45 11.65
N ASN A 30 3.11 -5.51 11.32
CA ASN A 30 2.62 -5.92 10.00
C ASN A 30 2.36 -4.76 9.04
N GLU A 31 2.82 -3.55 9.39
CA GLU A 31 2.58 -2.38 8.56
C GLU A 31 3.79 -1.46 8.49
N TYR A 32 3.91 -0.76 7.37
CA TYR A 32 4.78 0.40 7.22
C TYR A 32 3.95 1.65 7.51
N THR A 33 4.51 2.58 8.26
CA THR A 33 3.92 3.91 8.43
C THR A 33 4.74 4.93 7.65
N LEU A 34 4.11 5.61 6.71
CA LEU A 34 4.73 6.66 5.92
C LEU A 34 4.28 8.01 6.45
N ILE A 35 5.22 8.82 6.87
CA ILE A 35 4.95 10.20 7.27
C ILE A 35 5.06 11.07 6.02
N ARG A 36 3.96 11.72 5.67
CA ARG A 36 3.89 12.65 4.53
C ARG A 36 3.80 14.08 5.04
N GLN A 37 4.54 14.95 4.39
CA GLN A 37 4.50 16.38 4.63
C GLN A 37 4.23 17.10 3.31
N PHE A 38 3.15 17.90 3.26
CA PHE A 38 2.72 18.61 2.05
C PHE A 38 2.60 17.72 0.80
N GLY A 39 2.13 16.48 0.98
CA GLY A 39 1.92 15.54 -0.12
C GLY A 39 3.16 14.73 -0.53
N LYS A 40 4.34 15.02 0.04
CA LYS A 40 5.56 14.24 -0.19
C LYS A 40 5.84 13.31 0.99
N VAL A 41 6.39 12.13 0.70
CA VAL A 41 6.85 11.22 1.75
C VAL A 41 8.13 11.81 2.35
N ASP A 42 8.11 12.09 3.64
CA ASP A 42 9.24 12.62 4.40
C ASP A 42 10.13 11.46 4.87
N HIS A 43 9.53 10.51 5.57
CA HIS A 43 10.22 9.30 5.99
C HIS A 43 9.26 8.12 6.15
N VAL A 44 9.84 6.91 6.17
CA VAL A 44 9.13 5.64 6.33
C VAL A 44 9.54 5.01 7.64
N ILE A 45 8.56 4.61 8.45
CA ILE A 45 8.76 3.89 9.69
C ILE A 45 8.52 2.41 9.39
N THR A 46 9.57 1.61 9.52
CA THR A 46 9.55 0.16 9.24
C THR A 46 9.45 -0.66 10.51
N GLU A 47 9.80 -0.08 11.65
CA GLU A 47 9.78 -0.75 12.95
C GLU A 47 8.49 -0.44 13.70
N SER A 48 7.99 -1.43 14.43
CA SER A 48 6.84 -1.24 15.32
C SER A 48 7.20 -0.34 16.49
N GLY A 49 6.26 0.50 16.90
CA GLY A 49 6.45 1.38 18.03
C GLY A 49 5.61 2.64 17.96
N ILE A 50 5.91 3.55 18.88
CA ILE A 50 5.25 4.85 18.96
C ILE A 50 6.17 5.91 18.37
N THR A 51 5.67 6.65 17.40
CA THR A 51 6.38 7.76 16.77
C THR A 51 5.55 9.03 16.88
N PHE A 52 6.22 10.18 16.92
CA PHE A 52 5.57 11.46 16.95
C PHE A 52 5.58 12.12 15.58
N LYS A 53 4.45 12.72 15.21
CA LYS A 53 4.33 13.55 14.00
C LYS A 53 3.88 14.95 14.38
N VAL A 54 4.13 15.93 13.51
CA VAL A 54 3.59 17.27 13.65
C VAL A 54 2.14 17.28 13.16
N PRO A 55 1.15 17.51 14.05
CA PRO A 55 -0.26 17.58 13.64
C PRO A 55 -0.47 18.71 12.63
N PHE A 56 -1.50 18.60 11.79
CA PHE A 56 -1.90 19.55 10.73
C PHE A 56 -0.94 19.70 9.55
N ILE A 57 0.36 19.45 9.71
CA ILE A 57 1.39 19.56 8.66
C ILE A 57 1.72 18.20 8.10
N GLN A 58 1.80 17.19 8.96
CA GLN A 58 2.17 15.82 8.61
C GLN A 58 0.96 14.89 8.70
N SER A 59 0.79 14.05 7.71
CA SER A 59 -0.15 12.92 7.72
C SER A 59 0.62 11.60 7.84
N ALA A 60 0.00 10.63 8.49
CA ALA A 60 0.54 9.28 8.60
C ALA A 60 -0.35 8.34 7.78
N ASP A 61 0.22 7.71 6.79
CA ASP A 61 -0.43 6.71 5.95
C ASP A 61 0.18 5.34 6.23
N LYS A 62 -0.63 4.29 6.14
CA LYS A 62 -0.23 2.93 6.46
C LYS A 62 -0.26 2.05 5.23
N LEU A 63 0.77 1.23 5.05
CA LEU A 63 0.84 0.21 4.02
C LEU A 63 1.06 -1.17 4.66
N PRO A 64 0.38 -2.22 4.17
CA PRO A 64 0.56 -3.56 4.70
C PRO A 64 1.96 -4.09 4.38
N LYS A 65 2.58 -4.73 5.35
CA LYS A 65 3.86 -5.43 5.22
C LYS A 65 3.66 -6.92 4.96
N ALA A 66 2.48 -7.42 5.26
CA ALA A 66 2.12 -8.82 5.07
C ALA A 66 2.02 -9.19 3.59
N THR A 67 2.23 -10.46 3.29
CA THR A 67 1.97 -11.02 1.97
C THR A 67 0.47 -10.99 1.66
N MET A 68 0.13 -10.44 0.52
CA MET A 68 -1.24 -10.30 0.02
C MET A 68 -1.49 -11.27 -1.12
N LEU A 69 -2.71 -11.76 -1.21
CA LEU A 69 -3.18 -12.57 -2.32
C LEU A 69 -3.91 -11.64 -3.31
N TYR A 70 -3.52 -11.71 -4.57
CA TYR A 70 -4.27 -11.13 -5.68
C TYR A 70 -4.78 -12.24 -6.58
N ASP A 71 -6.10 -12.34 -6.70
CA ASP A 71 -6.80 -13.30 -7.54
C ASP A 71 -7.12 -12.62 -8.86
N MET A 72 -6.52 -13.14 -9.95
CA MET A 72 -6.67 -12.58 -11.29
C MET A 72 -7.92 -13.13 -11.93
N ASN A 73 -8.57 -12.31 -12.75
CA ASN A 73 -9.69 -12.81 -13.55
C ASN A 73 -9.23 -13.87 -14.54
N ALA A 74 -10.00 -14.96 -14.64
CA ALA A 74 -9.75 -15.98 -15.63
C ALA A 74 -9.72 -15.38 -17.04
N SER A 75 -8.72 -15.74 -17.82
CA SER A 75 -8.50 -15.20 -19.17
C SER A 75 -8.33 -16.28 -20.22
N ASP A 76 -8.78 -16.01 -21.42
CA ASP A 76 -8.63 -16.87 -22.56
C ASP A 76 -7.24 -16.67 -23.19
N VAL A 77 -6.48 -17.74 -23.30
CA VAL A 77 -5.16 -17.74 -23.95
C VAL A 77 -5.14 -18.79 -25.08
N ILE A 78 -4.59 -18.38 -26.22
CA ILE A 78 -4.49 -19.24 -27.41
C ILE A 78 -3.10 -19.90 -27.42
N THR A 79 -3.08 -21.21 -27.48
CA THR A 79 -1.86 -22.03 -27.61
C THR A 79 -1.27 -21.98 -29.04
N SER A 80 -0.04 -22.51 -29.21
CA SER A 80 0.63 -22.56 -30.52
C SER A 80 -0.13 -23.39 -31.55
N ASP A 81 -0.91 -24.39 -31.13
CA ASP A 81 -1.78 -25.22 -31.96
C ASP A 81 -3.19 -24.66 -32.15
N LYS A 82 -3.36 -23.32 -31.88
CA LYS A 82 -4.60 -22.54 -32.07
C LYS A 82 -5.79 -23.04 -31.25
N LYS A 83 -5.54 -23.65 -30.11
CA LYS A 83 -6.59 -24.03 -29.17
C LYS A 83 -6.72 -22.97 -28.07
N THR A 84 -7.96 -22.65 -27.70
CA THR A 84 -8.24 -21.70 -26.62
C THR A 84 -8.22 -22.45 -25.28
N MET A 85 -7.47 -21.90 -24.32
CA MET A 85 -7.45 -22.38 -22.94
C MET A 85 -7.84 -21.25 -22.00
N ILE A 86 -8.64 -21.60 -20.99
CA ILE A 86 -8.96 -20.68 -19.90
C ILE A 86 -7.87 -20.81 -18.85
N CYS A 87 -7.20 -19.71 -18.56
CA CYS A 87 -6.16 -19.64 -17.55
C CYS A 87 -6.67 -18.86 -16.34
N ASP A 88 -6.64 -19.50 -15.20
CA ASP A 88 -7.00 -18.93 -13.91
C ASP A 88 -5.75 -18.92 -13.02
N CYS A 89 -5.38 -17.75 -12.52
CA CYS A 89 -4.13 -17.55 -11.80
C CYS A 89 -4.35 -16.67 -10.57
N TYR A 90 -3.59 -16.92 -9.53
CA TYR A 90 -3.47 -16.02 -8.39
C TYR A 90 -2.00 -15.69 -8.13
N VAL A 91 -1.76 -14.54 -7.52
CA VAL A 91 -0.41 -14.04 -7.24
C VAL A 91 -0.30 -13.69 -5.76
N LEU A 92 0.76 -14.18 -5.13
CA LEU A 92 1.15 -13.75 -3.80
C LEU A 92 2.21 -12.65 -3.94
N TRP A 93 1.99 -11.53 -3.32
CA TRP A 93 2.89 -10.39 -3.39
C TRP A 93 2.99 -9.63 -2.08
N GLN A 94 4.05 -8.90 -1.89
CA GLN A 94 4.25 -8.08 -0.70
C GLN A 94 5.04 -6.81 -1.05
N ILE A 95 4.89 -5.79 -0.22
CA ILE A 95 5.64 -4.55 -0.32
C ILE A 95 6.93 -4.72 0.45
N THR A 96 8.08 -4.65 -0.23
CA THR A 96 9.42 -4.71 0.38
C THR A 96 10.02 -3.34 0.58
N ASP A 97 9.73 -2.39 -0.31
CA ASP A 97 10.16 -0.99 -0.25
C ASP A 97 8.95 -0.06 -0.29
N ALA A 98 8.52 0.39 0.88
CA ALA A 98 7.37 1.25 1.03
C ALA A 98 7.57 2.65 0.42
N LEU A 99 8.81 3.16 0.41
CA LEU A 99 9.12 4.47 -0.16
C LEU A 99 8.95 4.46 -1.68
N THR A 100 9.58 3.50 -2.36
CA THR A 100 9.46 3.33 -3.80
C THR A 100 8.01 3.04 -4.20
N PHE A 101 7.31 2.21 -3.43
CA PHE A 101 5.89 1.93 -3.63
C PHE A 101 5.04 3.20 -3.56
N ALA A 102 5.25 4.03 -2.56
CA ALA A 102 4.52 5.29 -2.39
C ALA A 102 4.77 6.28 -3.54
N GLN A 103 6.01 6.37 -4.00
CA GLN A 103 6.40 7.29 -5.07
C GLN A 103 5.91 6.85 -6.45
N THR A 104 5.93 5.56 -6.73
CA THR A 104 5.57 5.01 -8.06
C THR A 104 4.09 4.70 -8.22
N LEU A 105 3.42 4.28 -7.15
CA LEU A 105 2.04 3.79 -7.17
C LEU A 105 1.07 4.67 -6.37
N ASN A 106 1.54 5.84 -5.88
CA ASN A 106 0.75 6.77 -5.06
C ASN A 106 0.08 6.10 -3.86
N MET A 107 0.75 5.12 -3.24
CA MET A 107 0.25 4.35 -2.10
C MET A 107 -1.04 3.55 -2.39
N SER A 108 -1.39 3.35 -3.65
CA SER A 108 -2.57 2.61 -4.06
C SER A 108 -2.25 1.14 -4.29
N LEU A 109 -2.84 0.27 -3.49
CA LEU A 109 -2.77 -1.19 -3.68
C LEU A 109 -3.39 -1.60 -5.02
N GLY A 110 -4.51 -0.97 -5.41
CA GLY A 110 -5.15 -1.22 -6.70
C GLY A 110 -4.26 -0.89 -7.90
N ASN A 111 -3.42 0.15 -7.81
CA ASN A 111 -2.45 0.43 -8.87
C ASN A 111 -1.35 -0.64 -8.95
N ALA A 112 -0.95 -1.20 -7.80
CA ALA A 112 -0.02 -2.32 -7.75
C ALA A 112 -0.62 -3.58 -8.38
N GLU A 113 -1.84 -3.91 -8.00
CA GLU A 113 -2.59 -5.06 -8.52
C GLU A 113 -2.79 -4.97 -10.03
N ASN A 114 -3.17 -3.81 -10.56
CA ASN A 114 -3.28 -3.58 -12.01
C ASN A 114 -1.94 -3.78 -12.75
N ARG A 115 -0.83 -3.40 -12.14
CA ARG A 115 0.49 -3.67 -12.73
C ARG A 115 0.86 -5.14 -12.69
N ILE A 116 0.59 -5.80 -11.57
CA ILE A 116 0.80 -7.25 -11.42
C ILE A 116 -0.03 -7.99 -12.46
N ASP A 117 -1.31 -7.65 -12.58
CA ASP A 117 -2.22 -8.23 -13.57
C ASP A 117 -1.64 -8.16 -14.98
N THR A 118 -1.23 -6.98 -15.41
CA THR A 118 -0.67 -6.75 -16.74
C THR A 118 0.59 -7.58 -16.98
N VAL A 119 1.51 -7.60 -16.02
CA VAL A 119 2.80 -8.31 -16.15
C VAL A 119 2.59 -9.83 -16.16
N VAL A 120 1.78 -10.34 -15.24
CA VAL A 120 1.51 -11.78 -15.12
C VAL A 120 0.71 -12.28 -16.32
N TYR A 121 -0.31 -11.54 -16.75
CA TYR A 121 -1.08 -11.88 -17.95
C TYR A 121 -0.19 -12.00 -19.18
N ASN A 122 0.66 -11.00 -19.43
CA ASN A 122 1.58 -11.03 -20.58
C ASN A 122 2.60 -12.16 -20.48
N ALA A 123 3.15 -12.44 -19.31
CA ALA A 123 4.07 -13.53 -19.09
C ALA A 123 3.41 -14.89 -19.33
N THR A 124 2.22 -15.11 -18.76
CA THR A 124 1.44 -16.34 -18.93
C THR A 124 1.05 -16.53 -20.38
N LYS A 125 0.55 -15.50 -21.04
CA LYS A 125 0.20 -15.54 -22.46
C LYS A 125 1.40 -15.92 -23.33
N ASN A 126 2.56 -15.30 -23.09
CA ASN A 126 3.77 -15.60 -23.87
C ASN A 126 4.23 -17.05 -23.70
N VAL A 127 4.17 -17.58 -22.48
CA VAL A 127 4.55 -18.98 -22.20
C VAL A 127 3.56 -19.95 -22.84
N ILE A 128 2.25 -19.74 -22.64
CA ILE A 128 1.22 -20.63 -23.14
C ILE A 128 1.16 -20.61 -24.67
N SER A 129 1.23 -19.42 -25.30
CA SER A 129 1.20 -19.30 -26.76
C SER A 129 2.44 -19.88 -27.47
N SER A 130 3.53 -20.08 -26.76
CA SER A 130 4.72 -20.74 -27.29
C SER A 130 4.65 -22.28 -27.22
N LYS A 131 3.66 -22.83 -26.53
CA LYS A 131 3.51 -24.26 -26.27
C LYS A 131 2.22 -24.82 -26.89
N THR A 132 2.21 -26.13 -27.17
CA THR A 132 0.98 -26.84 -27.55
C THR A 132 0.12 -27.12 -26.31
N GLN A 133 -1.17 -27.36 -26.52
CA GLN A 133 -2.09 -27.70 -25.42
C GLN A 133 -1.57 -28.94 -24.64
N GLU A 134 -1.10 -29.95 -25.33
CA GLU A 134 -0.58 -31.16 -24.69
C GLU A 134 0.64 -30.88 -23.80
N ALA A 135 1.55 -30.00 -24.24
CA ALA A 135 2.72 -29.59 -23.47
C ALA A 135 2.41 -28.71 -22.26
N VAL A 136 1.24 -28.09 -22.23
CA VAL A 136 0.77 -27.29 -21.09
C VAL A 136 0.10 -28.17 -20.03
N ILE A 137 -0.57 -29.25 -20.45
CA ILE A 137 -1.35 -30.14 -19.58
C ILE A 137 -0.48 -31.29 -19.02
N SER A 138 0.54 -31.71 -19.74
CA SER A 138 1.48 -32.77 -19.30
C SER A 138 2.60 -32.19 -18.47
#